data_c8e37b203bb4f2e0bbe774b259e88c1b
#
_entry.id   c8e37b203bb4f2e0bbe774b259e88c1b
#
_cell.length_a   1.000
_cell.length_b   1.000
_cell.length_c   1.000
_cell.angle_alpha   90.00
_cell.angle_beta   90.00
_cell.angle_gamma   90.00
#
_symmetry.space_group_name_H-M   'P 1'
#
loop_
_entity.id
_entity.type
_entity.pdbx_description
1 polymer ?
#
loop_
_entity_poly.entity_id
_entity_poly.type
_entity_poly.pdbx_seq_one_letter_code
_entity_poly.pdbx_strand_id
1 'polypeptide(L)'
;MSTFLLRSSTIRLGIFISTLIIAVILIFQLAWLKKVYRFEQKEFDHGVVKAIKGLYEDLDVNVYYSTHLNELLENPESHLYLAHIDLPVNYDTLVSYLQYELEDFGIFTDCHIGIYNSVQNKYAYTKILTLTGAKDRTNTGLPLPVRKFNYLAMYFPNRQQYILSQMNFWIFSSAILLIVLILFSTGLYYFYRQKFLNETQKDFIHHFTHEFKTPVSVISLAADVLKNEKIIEKPSKLAMYAGIVEYQVHYLQGQIEKLLQFAYSESGQLHFDKKEVDVHEVVIKAVNNLTPIINEKNAQIIYELKASHSIIQVDEGYLLITITNLLDNAIKYSKEPRIIVATENDDKILRLIVKDNGIGIEKSEIKKIFRKFYRVRRGDTYVTKGFGLGLSFVKTFLDSHNGKIKIESTPGSGSTFIIELPLD
;
A
#
# COMPACT_ATOMS: atom_id res chain seq x y z
N MET A 1 -18.59 20.11 23.99
CA MET A 1 -17.28 19.91 23.31
C MET A 1 -17.48 18.86 22.23
N SER A 2 -17.66 19.29 21.01
CA SER A 2 -17.99 18.42 19.87
C SER A 2 -16.81 17.52 19.55
N THR A 3 -16.95 16.24 19.80
CA THR A 3 -16.05 15.20 19.31
C THR A 3 -16.07 15.23 17.79
N PHE A 4 -15.05 15.79 17.19
CA PHE A 4 -14.76 15.66 15.78
C PHE A 4 -14.58 14.16 15.46
N LEU A 5 -15.67 13.51 15.14
CA LEU A 5 -15.67 12.20 14.52
C LEU A 5 -14.91 12.38 13.20
N LEU A 6 -13.63 12.01 13.19
CA LEU A 6 -12.83 11.97 11.98
C LEU A 6 -13.47 10.93 11.05
N ARG A 7 -14.41 11.39 10.24
CA ARG A 7 -15.03 10.60 9.16
C ARG A 7 -13.93 9.93 8.36
N SER A 8 -14.16 8.73 7.88
CA SER A 8 -13.31 8.00 6.92
C SER A 8 -12.79 8.91 5.77
N SER A 9 -13.52 9.97 5.43
CA SER A 9 -13.12 11.04 4.50
C SER A 9 -11.93 11.86 4.99
N THR A 10 -11.84 12.20 6.27
CA THR A 10 -10.75 13.01 6.84
C THR A 10 -9.43 12.24 6.85
N ILE A 11 -9.48 10.94 7.15
CA ILE A 11 -8.30 10.06 7.07
C ILE A 11 -7.80 9.94 5.62
N ARG A 12 -8.72 9.74 4.66
CA ARG A 12 -8.37 9.71 3.23
C ARG A 12 -7.78 11.03 2.76
N LEU A 13 -8.36 12.14 3.18
CA LEU A 13 -7.84 13.47 2.88
C LEU A 13 -6.44 13.67 3.45
N GLY A 14 -6.20 13.24 4.71
CA GLY A 14 -4.88 13.31 5.35
C GLY A 14 -3.82 12.49 4.61
N ILE A 15 -4.16 11.26 4.20
CA ILE A 15 -3.27 10.41 3.38
C ILE A 15 -3.01 11.07 2.03
N PHE A 16 -4.06 11.57 1.36
CA PHE A 16 -3.93 12.25 0.07
C PHE A 16 -3.02 13.48 0.14
N ILE A 17 -3.22 14.35 1.13
CA ILE A 17 -2.39 15.54 1.35
C ILE A 17 -0.94 15.14 1.62
N SER A 18 -0.69 14.14 2.48
CA SER A 18 0.66 13.66 2.78
C SER A 18 1.34 13.11 1.53
N THR A 19 0.64 12.33 0.72
CA THR A 19 1.17 11.79 -0.55
C THR A 19 1.49 12.91 -1.53
N LEU A 20 0.63 13.92 -1.63
CA LEU A 20 0.85 15.08 -2.48
C LEU A 20 2.10 15.87 -2.06
N ILE A 21 2.26 16.11 -0.75
CA ILE A 21 3.46 16.80 -0.21
C ILE A 21 4.73 16.02 -0.54
N ILE A 22 4.73 14.71 -0.33
CA ILE A 22 5.88 13.84 -0.66
C ILE A 22 6.20 13.92 -2.16
N ALA A 23 5.19 13.87 -3.03
CA ALA A 23 5.38 13.97 -4.48
C ALA A 23 6.01 15.33 -4.87
N VAL A 24 5.55 16.43 -4.28
CA VAL A 24 6.10 17.77 -4.50
C VAL A 24 7.57 17.84 -4.06
N ILE A 25 7.90 17.29 -2.88
CA ILE A 25 9.29 17.25 -2.38
C ILE A 25 10.19 16.47 -3.34
N LEU A 26 9.73 15.31 -3.84
CA LEU A 26 10.50 14.49 -4.79
C LEU A 26 10.75 15.21 -6.12
N ILE A 27 9.73 15.88 -6.66
CA ILE A 27 9.88 16.68 -7.89
C ILE A 27 10.91 17.79 -7.68
N PHE A 28 10.84 18.49 -6.55
CA PHE A 28 11.77 19.56 -6.22
C PHE A 28 13.21 19.04 -6.08
N GLN A 29 13.37 17.87 -5.45
CA GLN A 29 14.66 17.21 -5.27
C GLN A 29 15.30 16.80 -6.59
N LEU A 30 14.52 16.21 -7.51
CA LEU A 30 15.01 15.86 -8.85
C LEU A 30 15.41 17.11 -9.66
N ALA A 31 14.60 18.17 -9.57
CA ALA A 31 14.93 19.45 -10.21
C ALA A 31 16.22 20.06 -9.64
N TRP A 32 16.42 19.98 -8.32
CA TRP A 32 17.63 20.44 -7.65
C TRP A 32 18.86 19.63 -8.09
N LEU A 33 18.81 18.30 -8.09
CA LEU A 33 19.92 17.45 -8.55
C LEU A 33 20.30 17.77 -10.00
N LYS A 34 19.32 18.00 -10.87
CA LYS A 34 19.56 18.42 -12.25
C LYS A 34 20.25 19.78 -12.33
N LYS A 35 19.89 20.71 -11.44
CA LYS A 35 20.51 22.04 -11.35
C LYS A 35 21.96 21.92 -10.90
N VAL A 36 22.25 21.13 -9.86
CA VAL A 36 23.61 20.87 -9.37
C VAL A 36 24.45 20.23 -10.46
N TYR A 37 23.94 19.20 -11.15
CA TYR A 37 24.65 18.57 -12.26
C TYR A 37 25.05 19.57 -13.36
N ARG A 38 24.14 20.48 -13.73
CA ARG A 38 24.44 21.54 -14.71
C ARG A 38 25.45 22.56 -14.20
N PHE A 39 25.44 22.80 -12.91
CA PHE A 39 26.43 23.69 -12.28
C PHE A 39 27.81 23.06 -12.35
N GLU A 40 27.98 21.80 -11.94
CA GLU A 40 29.26 21.09 -11.99
C GLU A 40 29.78 20.94 -13.43
N GLN A 41 28.88 20.74 -14.41
CA GLN A 41 29.27 20.78 -15.82
C GLN A 41 29.88 22.11 -16.23
N LYS A 42 29.25 23.22 -15.83
CA LYS A 42 29.75 24.56 -16.16
C LYS A 42 31.06 24.87 -15.45
N GLU A 43 31.21 24.47 -14.19
CA GLU A 43 32.46 24.64 -13.44
C GLU A 43 33.61 23.89 -14.12
N PHE A 44 33.35 22.64 -14.57
CA PHE A 44 34.33 21.88 -15.35
C PHE A 44 34.74 22.63 -16.63
N ASP A 45 33.75 23.06 -17.43
CA ASP A 45 34.00 23.78 -18.69
C ASP A 45 34.77 25.09 -18.44
N HIS A 46 34.42 25.84 -17.40
CA HIS A 46 35.13 27.05 -16.99
C HIS A 46 36.55 26.74 -16.51
N GLY A 47 36.78 25.66 -15.79
CA GLY A 47 38.08 25.19 -15.36
C GLY A 47 39.00 24.90 -16.57
N VAL A 48 38.49 24.16 -17.57
CA VAL A 48 39.24 23.88 -18.82
C VAL A 48 39.58 25.18 -19.55
N VAL A 49 38.63 26.12 -19.68
CA VAL A 49 38.88 27.43 -20.34
C VAL A 49 39.95 28.22 -19.62
N LYS A 50 39.92 28.24 -18.28
CA LYS A 50 40.95 28.94 -17.47
C LYS A 50 42.31 28.27 -17.61
N ALA A 51 42.39 26.96 -17.58
CA ALA A 51 43.64 26.22 -17.76
C ALA A 51 44.26 26.48 -19.16
N ILE A 52 43.44 26.59 -20.20
CA ILE A 52 43.91 26.94 -21.55
C ILE A 52 44.42 28.41 -21.55
N LYS A 53 43.73 29.30 -20.86
CA LYS A 53 44.18 30.69 -20.75
C LYS A 53 45.53 30.80 -20.04
N GLY A 54 45.71 30.13 -18.91
CA GLY A 54 47.00 30.06 -18.19
C GLY A 54 48.11 29.49 -19.07
N LEU A 55 47.80 28.39 -19.81
CA LEU A 55 48.74 27.79 -20.78
C LEU A 55 49.22 28.80 -21.83
N TYR A 56 48.34 29.64 -22.36
CA TYR A 56 48.72 30.66 -23.35
C TYR A 56 49.57 31.77 -22.74
N GLU A 57 49.29 32.15 -21.48
CA GLU A 57 50.10 33.11 -20.72
C GLU A 57 51.52 32.57 -20.45
N ASP A 58 51.65 31.31 -20.04
CA ASP A 58 52.92 30.64 -19.74
C ASP A 58 53.78 30.40 -20.99
N LEU A 59 53.17 30.19 -22.14
CA LEU A 59 53.85 29.97 -23.39
C LEU A 59 54.24 31.27 -24.11
N ASP A 60 53.94 32.45 -23.53
CA ASP A 60 54.14 33.77 -24.12
C ASP A 60 53.59 33.87 -25.54
N VAL A 61 52.52 33.08 -25.81
CA VAL A 61 51.82 33.15 -27.09
C VAL A 61 51.10 34.47 -27.11
N ASN A 62 51.55 35.41 -27.95
CA ASN A 62 50.89 36.68 -28.21
C ASN A 62 49.50 36.47 -28.78
N VAL A 63 48.57 35.99 -27.99
CA VAL A 63 47.16 36.00 -28.28
C VAL A 63 46.74 37.45 -28.26
N TYR A 64 46.40 38.02 -29.39
CA TYR A 64 45.82 39.34 -29.48
C TYR A 64 44.69 39.44 -28.42
N TYR A 65 44.93 40.29 -27.41
CA TYR A 65 44.00 40.52 -26.26
C TYR A 65 42.62 41.02 -26.68
N SER A 66 42.35 41.13 -27.98
CA SER A 66 41.09 41.61 -28.59
C SER A 66 40.15 40.51 -29.07
N THR A 67 40.60 39.26 -29.18
CA THR A 67 39.73 38.16 -29.56
C THR A 67 39.12 37.51 -28.33
N HIS A 68 37.78 37.34 -28.34
CA HIS A 68 37.11 36.63 -27.28
C HIS A 68 37.67 35.19 -27.21
N LEU A 69 38.07 34.73 -26.03
CA LEU A 69 38.61 33.39 -25.79
C LEU A 69 37.71 32.28 -26.35
N ASN A 70 36.40 32.56 -26.48
CA ASN A 70 35.42 31.66 -27.14
C ASN A 70 35.65 31.42 -28.61
N GLU A 71 36.47 32.27 -29.30
CA GLU A 71 36.80 32.07 -30.71
C GLU A 71 38.03 31.18 -30.91
N LEU A 72 38.85 31.04 -29.84
CA LEU A 72 40.08 30.23 -29.86
C LEU A 72 39.83 28.79 -29.34
N LEU A 73 38.69 28.57 -28.69
CA LEU A 73 38.34 27.27 -28.13
C LEU A 73 37.04 26.76 -28.72
N GLU A 74 37.15 25.68 -29.49
CA GLU A 74 36.00 24.92 -30.00
C GLU A 74 35.71 23.78 -29.06
N ASN A 75 34.42 23.55 -28.77
CA ASN A 75 33.93 22.36 -28.04
C ASN A 75 32.97 21.58 -28.95
N PRO A 76 33.45 20.76 -29.87
CA PRO A 76 32.61 20.01 -30.81
C PRO A 76 31.77 18.92 -30.12
N GLU A 77 32.29 18.37 -29.02
CA GLU A 77 31.62 17.36 -28.23
C GLU A 77 31.85 17.67 -26.75
N SER A 78 30.92 17.29 -25.88
CA SER A 78 30.97 17.64 -24.45
C SER A 78 32.25 17.23 -23.71
N HIS A 79 33.01 16.30 -24.24
CA HIS A 79 34.26 15.78 -23.67
C HIS A 79 35.50 16.08 -24.49
N LEU A 80 35.38 16.88 -25.59
CA LEU A 80 36.47 17.24 -26.48
C LEU A 80 36.59 18.75 -26.62
N TYR A 81 37.74 19.28 -26.32
CA TYR A 81 38.08 20.68 -26.46
C TYR A 81 39.22 20.83 -27.44
N LEU A 82 39.11 21.77 -28.39
CA LEU A 82 40.13 22.10 -29.37
C LEU A 82 40.57 23.52 -29.17
N ALA A 83 41.81 23.71 -28.75
CA ALA A 83 42.42 25.04 -28.54
C ALA A 83 43.32 25.34 -29.73
N HIS A 84 43.13 26.49 -30.36
CA HIS A 84 43.98 26.94 -31.50
C HIS A 84 45.41 27.17 -31.01
N ILE A 85 46.43 26.66 -31.76
CA ILE A 85 47.81 26.79 -31.38
C ILE A 85 48.71 27.02 -32.64
N ASP A 86 49.67 27.94 -32.54
CA ASP A 86 50.64 28.15 -33.60
C ASP A 86 51.88 27.29 -33.37
N LEU A 87 52.39 26.68 -34.43
CA LEU A 87 53.61 25.86 -34.42
C LEU A 87 54.81 26.71 -34.92
N PRO A 88 56.03 26.46 -34.43
CA PRO A 88 56.49 25.33 -33.62
C PRO A 88 56.49 25.60 -32.13
N VAL A 89 56.07 24.60 -31.34
CA VAL A 89 56.09 24.60 -29.86
C VAL A 89 56.85 23.38 -29.37
N ASN A 90 57.54 23.52 -28.23
CA ASN A 90 58.11 22.36 -27.55
C ASN A 90 56.98 21.58 -26.89
N TYR A 91 56.70 20.37 -27.39
CA TYR A 91 55.57 19.57 -26.97
C TYR A 91 55.62 19.12 -25.50
N ASP A 92 56.81 18.80 -24.98
CA ASP A 92 56.94 18.36 -23.58
C ASP A 92 56.75 19.53 -22.62
N THR A 93 57.21 20.71 -22.95
CA THR A 93 56.97 21.94 -22.18
C THR A 93 55.49 22.31 -22.15
N LEU A 94 54.86 22.31 -23.32
CA LEU A 94 53.41 22.55 -23.47
C LEU A 94 52.57 21.61 -22.61
N VAL A 95 52.90 20.33 -22.65
CA VAL A 95 52.15 19.32 -21.87
C VAL A 95 52.38 19.48 -20.37
N SER A 96 53.58 19.85 -19.93
CA SER A 96 53.89 20.08 -18.51
C SER A 96 53.17 21.31 -17.98
N TYR A 97 53.10 22.42 -18.72
CA TYR A 97 52.32 23.60 -18.33
C TYR A 97 50.81 23.29 -18.32
N LEU A 98 50.34 22.62 -19.36
CA LEU A 98 48.90 22.22 -19.38
C LEU A 98 48.52 21.33 -18.20
N GLN A 99 49.39 20.41 -17.81
CA GLN A 99 49.16 19.59 -16.62
C GLN A 99 49.07 20.44 -15.35
N TYR A 100 50.01 21.34 -15.17
CA TYR A 100 50.02 22.25 -14.04
C TYR A 100 48.75 23.10 -13.98
N GLU A 101 48.38 23.70 -15.10
CA GLU A 101 47.17 24.54 -15.19
C GLU A 101 45.87 23.75 -14.95
N LEU A 102 45.74 22.52 -15.47
CA LEU A 102 44.60 21.69 -15.18
C LEU A 102 44.47 21.33 -13.70
N GLU A 103 45.60 21.03 -13.03
CA GLU A 103 45.66 20.77 -11.59
C GLU A 103 45.34 22.02 -10.76
N ASP A 104 45.84 23.18 -11.15
CA ASP A 104 45.61 24.47 -10.46
C ASP A 104 44.11 24.89 -10.52
N PHE A 105 43.45 24.65 -11.64
CA PHE A 105 42.02 24.89 -11.79
C PHE A 105 41.13 23.71 -11.34
N GLY A 106 41.68 22.74 -10.61
CA GLY A 106 40.95 21.69 -9.93
C GLY A 106 40.39 20.60 -10.83
N ILE A 107 40.97 20.39 -12.03
CA ILE A 107 40.58 19.34 -12.95
C ILE A 107 41.44 18.10 -12.72
N PHE A 108 40.98 17.18 -11.90
CA PHE A 108 41.66 15.94 -11.55
C PHE A 108 41.06 14.73 -12.27
N THR A 109 41.00 14.76 -13.60
CA THR A 109 40.53 13.64 -14.43
C THR A 109 41.46 13.41 -15.61
N ASP A 110 41.61 12.18 -16.06
CA ASP A 110 42.52 11.86 -17.16
C ASP A 110 42.15 12.62 -18.42
N CYS A 111 43.18 13.15 -19.07
CA CYS A 111 43.11 13.94 -20.29
C CYS A 111 43.98 13.32 -21.39
N HIS A 112 43.41 13.00 -22.53
CA HIS A 112 44.15 12.60 -23.70
C HIS A 112 44.44 13.85 -24.52
N ILE A 113 45.73 14.12 -24.75
CA ILE A 113 46.20 15.28 -25.49
C ILE A 113 46.63 14.87 -26.89
N GLY A 114 46.29 15.69 -27.87
CA GLY A 114 46.79 15.57 -29.22
C GLY A 114 47.11 16.91 -29.83
N ILE A 115 48.30 17.08 -30.42
CA ILE A 115 48.68 18.26 -31.20
C ILE A 115 48.52 17.97 -32.65
N TYR A 116 47.52 18.60 -33.27
CA TYR A 116 47.13 18.39 -34.65
C TYR A 116 47.89 19.34 -35.58
N ASN A 117 48.45 18.76 -36.64
CA ASN A 117 49.09 19.52 -37.74
C ASN A 117 48.15 19.54 -38.94
N SER A 118 47.69 20.74 -39.31
CA SER A 118 46.76 20.95 -40.43
C SER A 118 47.35 20.65 -41.81
N VAL A 119 48.66 20.76 -41.97
CA VAL A 119 49.34 20.45 -43.21
C VAL A 119 49.42 18.93 -43.47
N GLN A 120 49.64 18.18 -42.38
CA GLN A 120 49.77 16.71 -42.45
C GLN A 120 48.43 15.96 -42.21
N ASN A 121 47.40 16.66 -41.84
CA ASN A 121 46.08 16.10 -41.45
C ASN A 121 46.15 14.95 -40.44
N LYS A 122 47.07 15.07 -39.46
CA LYS A 122 47.28 14.05 -38.40
C LYS A 122 47.79 14.68 -37.15
N TYR A 123 47.73 13.95 -36.03
CA TYR A 123 48.40 14.32 -34.83
C TYR A 123 49.92 14.20 -34.97
N ALA A 124 50.63 15.30 -34.75
CA ALA A 124 52.10 15.35 -34.67
C ALA A 124 52.62 14.79 -33.34
N TYR A 125 51.83 14.90 -32.28
CA TYR A 125 52.15 14.43 -30.97
C TYR A 125 50.88 13.99 -30.25
N THR A 126 50.95 12.91 -29.44
CA THR A 126 49.85 12.46 -28.58
C THR A 126 50.42 11.99 -27.24
N LYS A 127 49.74 12.34 -26.12
CA LYS A 127 50.07 11.89 -24.78
C LYS A 127 48.83 11.75 -23.91
N ILE A 128 48.85 10.83 -22.97
CA ILE A 128 47.82 10.68 -21.95
C ILE A 128 48.35 11.31 -20.66
N LEU A 129 47.65 12.30 -20.14
CA LEU A 129 47.88 12.85 -18.79
C LEU A 129 47.02 12.10 -17.83
N THR A 130 47.66 11.40 -16.91
CA THR A 130 46.99 10.63 -15.82
C THR A 130 46.98 11.48 -14.57
N LEU A 131 45.94 12.26 -14.39
CA LEU A 131 45.80 13.15 -13.23
C LEU A 131 45.17 12.45 -12.01
N THR A 132 44.58 11.29 -12.22
CA THR A 132 43.96 10.47 -11.15
C THR A 132 44.91 9.47 -10.50
N GLY A 133 46.13 9.31 -11.00
CA GLY A 133 47.05 8.26 -10.55
C GLY A 133 46.62 6.82 -10.92
N ALA A 134 45.53 6.64 -11.58
CA ALA A 134 45.03 5.33 -12.04
C ALA A 134 45.80 4.87 -13.29
N LYS A 135 46.28 3.64 -13.30
CA LYS A 135 46.95 3.03 -14.44
C LYS A 135 45.91 2.53 -15.48
N ASP A 136 45.04 3.38 -15.92
CA ASP A 136 44.12 2.96 -16.99
C ASP A 136 44.78 3.16 -18.34
N ARG A 137 45.04 2.03 -19.01
CA ARG A 137 45.75 1.96 -20.31
C ARG A 137 44.82 1.62 -21.46
N THR A 138 43.57 1.98 -21.33
CA THR A 138 42.66 1.81 -22.46
C THR A 138 42.99 2.86 -23.51
N ASN A 139 43.56 2.39 -24.61
CA ASN A 139 43.87 3.17 -25.81
C ASN A 139 42.53 3.54 -26.49
N THR A 140 41.77 4.42 -25.89
CA THR A 140 40.60 5.03 -26.52
C THR A 140 41.12 6.01 -27.54
N GLY A 141 40.93 5.70 -28.80
CA GLY A 141 41.42 6.54 -29.90
C GLY A 141 40.95 7.98 -29.73
N LEU A 142 41.91 8.90 -29.72
CA LEU A 142 41.63 10.34 -29.64
C LEU A 142 40.83 10.73 -30.90
N PRO A 143 39.65 11.37 -30.77
CA PRO A 143 38.91 11.86 -31.95
C PRO A 143 39.78 12.79 -32.80
N LEU A 144 39.74 12.65 -34.13
CA LEU A 144 40.54 13.44 -35.08
C LEU A 144 39.64 14.37 -35.94
N PRO A 145 39.15 15.49 -35.39
CA PRO A 145 38.41 16.46 -36.19
C PRO A 145 39.34 17.18 -37.15
N VAL A 146 39.14 17.00 -38.47
CA VAL A 146 39.94 17.68 -39.49
C VAL A 146 39.61 19.18 -39.51
N ARG A 147 40.65 20.02 -39.35
CA ARG A 147 40.57 21.49 -39.36
C ARG A 147 41.63 22.08 -40.30
N LYS A 148 41.40 23.33 -40.75
CA LYS A 148 42.34 24.09 -41.55
C LYS A 148 43.45 24.79 -40.78
N PHE A 149 43.40 24.69 -39.46
CA PHE A 149 44.37 25.30 -38.50
C PHE A 149 44.91 24.22 -37.57
N ASN A 150 46.06 24.52 -36.97
CA ASN A 150 46.64 23.66 -35.96
C ASN A 150 45.90 23.85 -34.65
N TYR A 151 45.73 22.77 -33.87
CA TYR A 151 45.04 22.83 -32.59
C TYR A 151 45.62 21.84 -31.59
N LEU A 152 45.46 22.18 -30.31
CA LEU A 152 45.61 21.28 -29.19
C LEU A 152 44.26 20.63 -28.91
N ALA A 153 44.17 19.34 -29.05
CA ALA A 153 43.00 18.54 -28.64
C ALA A 153 43.18 18.09 -27.19
N MET A 154 42.15 18.29 -26.37
CA MET A 154 42.03 17.78 -25.00
C MET A 154 40.74 16.96 -24.96
N TYR A 155 40.88 15.66 -24.77
CA TYR A 155 39.79 14.74 -24.65
C TYR A 155 39.72 14.14 -23.25
N PHE A 156 38.57 14.27 -22.61
CA PHE A 156 38.31 13.81 -21.24
C PHE A 156 37.37 12.60 -21.26
N PRO A 157 37.86 11.36 -21.39
CA PRO A 157 37.03 10.17 -21.51
C PRO A 157 36.12 9.95 -20.30
N ASN A 158 36.58 10.28 -19.10
CA ASN A 158 35.89 10.05 -17.83
C ASN A 158 35.17 11.30 -17.29
N ARG A 159 34.93 12.34 -18.12
CA ARG A 159 34.32 13.62 -17.70
C ARG A 159 33.01 13.43 -16.95
N GLN A 160 32.12 12.55 -17.43
CA GLN A 160 30.83 12.31 -16.76
C GLN A 160 30.99 11.70 -15.37
N GLN A 161 31.88 10.71 -15.24
CA GLN A 161 32.16 10.07 -13.94
C GLN A 161 32.79 11.06 -12.97
N TYR A 162 33.70 11.92 -13.46
CA TYR A 162 34.30 12.99 -12.66
C TYR A 162 33.25 13.96 -12.14
N ILE A 163 32.36 14.48 -12.97
CA ILE A 163 31.27 15.37 -12.59
C ILE A 163 30.35 14.69 -11.55
N LEU A 164 29.99 13.42 -11.77
CA LEU A 164 29.18 12.67 -10.81
C LEU A 164 29.89 12.48 -9.46
N SER A 165 31.21 12.29 -9.45
CA SER A 165 31.99 12.17 -8.21
C SER A 165 32.00 13.47 -7.39
N GLN A 166 31.99 14.64 -8.03
CA GLN A 166 31.83 15.92 -7.38
C GLN A 166 30.47 16.11 -6.73
N MET A 167 29.45 15.38 -7.23
CA MET A 167 28.09 15.42 -6.70
C MET A 167 27.84 14.42 -5.56
N ASN A 168 28.80 13.64 -5.11
CA ASN A 168 28.61 12.57 -4.12
C ASN A 168 27.83 13.05 -2.89
N PHE A 169 28.18 14.22 -2.32
CA PHE A 169 27.48 14.79 -1.17
C PHE A 169 25.98 15.00 -1.46
N TRP A 170 25.63 15.55 -2.62
CA TRP A 170 24.26 15.81 -3.02
C TRP A 170 23.47 14.52 -3.29
N ILE A 171 24.11 13.52 -3.89
CA ILE A 171 23.52 12.21 -4.15
C ILE A 171 23.23 11.50 -2.83
N PHE A 172 24.19 11.45 -1.89
CA PHE A 172 23.99 10.85 -0.57
C PHE A 172 22.92 11.55 0.24
N SER A 173 22.94 12.89 0.29
CA SER A 173 21.90 13.66 1.00
C SER A 173 20.52 13.43 0.42
N SER A 174 20.41 13.29 -0.91
CA SER A 174 19.19 12.96 -1.60
C SER A 174 18.68 11.54 -1.26
N ALA A 175 19.57 10.57 -1.19
CA ALA A 175 19.24 9.20 -0.81
C ALA A 175 18.74 9.13 0.65
N ILE A 176 19.41 9.83 1.57
CA ILE A 176 18.98 9.93 2.97
C ILE A 176 17.58 10.55 3.08
N LEU A 177 17.33 11.66 2.37
CA LEU A 177 16.02 12.30 2.38
C LEU A 177 14.94 11.36 1.87
N LEU A 178 15.20 10.59 0.82
CA LEU A 178 14.27 9.59 0.30
C LEU A 178 13.93 8.52 1.36
N ILE A 179 14.94 8.01 2.06
CA ILE A 179 14.74 7.03 3.15
C ILE A 179 13.86 7.62 4.26
N VAL A 180 14.14 8.86 4.68
CA VAL A 180 13.35 9.56 5.70
C VAL A 180 11.90 9.72 5.27
N LEU A 181 11.65 10.09 4.01
CA LEU A 181 10.29 10.21 3.48
C LEU A 181 9.54 8.87 3.45
N ILE A 182 10.22 7.77 3.11
CA ILE A 182 9.63 6.43 3.15
C ILE A 182 9.28 6.02 4.59
N LEU A 183 10.18 6.24 5.55
CA LEU A 183 9.94 5.95 6.96
C LEU A 183 8.79 6.79 7.51
N PHE A 184 8.75 8.07 7.19
CA PHE A 184 7.66 8.96 7.59
C PHE A 184 6.31 8.53 7.01
N SER A 185 6.26 8.21 5.71
CA SER A 185 5.06 7.70 5.04
C SER A 185 4.55 6.41 5.69
N THR A 186 5.47 5.49 5.98
CA THR A 186 5.15 4.22 6.65
C THR A 186 4.62 4.46 8.06
N GLY A 187 5.25 5.36 8.82
CA GLY A 187 4.79 5.76 10.15
C GLY A 187 3.39 6.37 10.14
N LEU A 188 3.11 7.28 9.20
CA LEU A 188 1.78 7.85 9.01
C LEU A 188 0.73 6.79 8.67
N TYR A 189 1.06 5.86 7.78
CA TYR A 189 0.16 4.75 7.44
C TYR A 189 -0.20 3.91 8.67
N TYR A 190 0.79 3.51 9.48
CA TYR A 190 0.56 2.74 10.70
C TYR A 190 -0.23 3.55 11.74
N PHE A 191 0.07 4.84 11.91
CA PHE A 191 -0.66 5.73 12.82
C PHE A 191 -2.15 5.84 12.45
N TYR A 192 -2.46 6.09 11.17
CA TYR A 192 -3.85 6.16 10.72
C TYR A 192 -4.56 4.81 10.80
N ARG A 193 -3.88 3.72 10.50
CA ARG A 193 -4.41 2.36 10.66
C ARG A 193 -4.77 2.08 12.12
N GLN A 194 -3.88 2.39 13.04
CA GLN A 194 -4.10 2.20 14.49
C GLN A 194 -5.27 3.05 14.98
N LYS A 195 -5.32 4.30 14.58
CA LYS A 195 -6.42 5.20 14.92
C LYS A 195 -7.77 4.66 14.43
N PHE A 196 -7.83 4.18 13.20
CA PHE A 196 -9.04 3.58 12.64
C PHE A 196 -9.49 2.35 13.44
N LEU A 197 -8.55 1.47 13.83
CA LEU A 197 -8.86 0.30 14.66
C LEU A 197 -9.42 0.72 16.04
N ASN A 198 -8.80 1.69 16.69
CA ASN A 198 -9.23 2.19 17.99
C ASN A 198 -10.63 2.85 17.93
N GLU A 199 -10.94 3.61 16.88
CA GLU A 199 -12.28 4.21 16.70
C GLU A 199 -13.33 3.10 16.49
N THR A 200 -13.03 2.11 15.65
CA THR A 200 -13.93 0.97 15.42
C THR A 200 -14.18 0.17 16.71
N GLN A 201 -13.14 -0.02 17.53
CA GLN A 201 -13.26 -0.69 18.82
C GLN A 201 -14.10 0.13 19.83
N LYS A 202 -13.94 1.45 19.86
CA LYS A 202 -14.78 2.33 20.70
C LYS A 202 -16.25 2.27 20.29
N ASP A 203 -16.52 2.36 18.99
CA ASP A 203 -17.87 2.24 18.46
C ASP A 203 -18.49 0.89 18.85
N PHE A 204 -17.72 -0.19 18.77
CA PHE A 204 -18.14 -1.53 19.21
C PHE A 204 -18.52 -1.54 20.71
N ILE A 205 -17.66 -1.04 21.60
CA ILE A 205 -17.91 -1.01 23.06
C ILE A 205 -19.19 -0.21 23.33
N HIS A 206 -19.36 0.94 22.67
CA HIS A 206 -20.56 1.76 22.84
C HIS A 206 -21.83 1.00 22.41
N HIS A 207 -21.83 0.37 21.26
CA HIS A 207 -22.95 -0.43 20.78
C HIS A 207 -23.22 -1.65 21.66
N PHE A 208 -22.15 -2.34 22.08
CA PHE A 208 -22.24 -3.45 23.00
C PHE A 208 -22.94 -3.03 24.30
N THR A 209 -22.50 -1.95 24.91
CA THR A 209 -23.10 -1.42 26.16
C THR A 209 -24.59 -1.11 25.96
N HIS A 210 -24.96 -0.52 24.82
CA HIS A 210 -26.36 -0.21 24.52
C HIS A 210 -27.22 -1.46 24.31
N GLU A 211 -26.73 -2.45 23.54
CA GLU A 211 -27.43 -3.71 23.28
C GLU A 211 -27.62 -4.57 24.53
N PHE A 212 -26.73 -4.44 25.54
CA PHE A 212 -26.87 -5.11 26.83
C PHE A 212 -27.77 -4.34 27.82
N LYS A 213 -27.75 -3.01 27.77
CA LYS A 213 -28.57 -2.18 28.66
C LYS A 213 -30.06 -2.43 28.46
N THR A 214 -30.50 -2.63 27.22
CA THR A 214 -31.92 -2.83 26.90
C THR A 214 -32.49 -4.08 27.54
N PRO A 215 -31.96 -5.31 27.30
CA PRO A 215 -32.49 -6.52 27.95
C PRO A 215 -32.36 -6.49 29.49
N VAL A 216 -31.26 -5.94 30.00
CA VAL A 216 -31.11 -5.78 31.47
C VAL A 216 -32.21 -4.88 32.03
N SER A 217 -32.54 -3.77 31.38
CA SER A 217 -33.64 -2.89 31.81
C SER A 217 -35.01 -3.59 31.75
N VAL A 218 -35.26 -4.42 30.74
CA VAL A 218 -36.48 -5.20 30.61
C VAL A 218 -36.58 -6.24 31.72
N ILE A 219 -35.47 -6.95 32.02
CA ILE A 219 -35.40 -7.90 33.15
C ILE A 219 -35.71 -7.19 34.46
N SER A 220 -35.08 -6.03 34.71
CA SER A 220 -35.30 -5.24 35.95
C SER A 220 -36.76 -4.84 36.09
N LEU A 221 -37.36 -4.34 35.00
CA LEU A 221 -38.79 -3.95 35.01
C LEU A 221 -39.73 -5.14 35.26
N ALA A 222 -39.46 -6.27 34.62
CA ALA A 222 -40.23 -7.48 34.83
C ALA A 222 -40.08 -8.02 36.29
N ALA A 223 -38.86 -7.99 36.81
CA ALA A 223 -38.57 -8.38 38.20
C ALA A 223 -39.27 -7.47 39.23
N ASP A 224 -39.34 -6.16 38.98
CA ASP A 224 -40.06 -5.23 39.85
C ASP A 224 -41.58 -5.52 39.89
N VAL A 225 -42.15 -5.92 38.75
CA VAL A 225 -43.56 -6.37 38.71
C VAL A 225 -43.73 -7.69 39.45
N LEU A 226 -42.80 -8.64 39.30
CA LEU A 226 -42.84 -9.95 39.99
C LEU A 226 -42.67 -9.84 41.50
N LYS A 227 -42.05 -8.79 42.04
CA LYS A 227 -41.93 -8.50 43.47
C LYS A 227 -43.24 -8.04 44.11
N ASN A 228 -44.22 -7.64 43.32
CA ASN A 228 -45.49 -7.17 43.86
C ASN A 228 -46.33 -8.37 44.32
N GLU A 229 -46.66 -8.43 45.62
CA GLU A 229 -47.43 -9.54 46.23
C GLU A 229 -48.76 -9.82 45.52
N LYS A 230 -49.43 -8.78 44.98
CA LYS A 230 -50.69 -8.91 44.22
C LYS A 230 -50.55 -9.62 42.87
N ILE A 231 -49.33 -9.89 42.41
CA ILE A 231 -49.12 -10.62 41.13
C ILE A 231 -49.52 -12.10 41.25
N ILE A 232 -49.43 -12.65 42.48
CA ILE A 232 -49.82 -14.03 42.80
C ILE A 232 -51.30 -14.27 42.50
N GLU A 233 -52.13 -13.25 42.67
CA GLU A 233 -53.57 -13.29 42.37
C GLU A 233 -53.85 -13.29 40.87
N LYS A 234 -52.82 -13.11 40.00
CA LYS A 234 -52.93 -13.03 38.55
C LYS A 234 -51.96 -13.99 37.85
N PRO A 235 -52.20 -15.33 37.89
CA PRO A 235 -51.28 -16.37 37.40
C PRO A 235 -50.83 -16.18 35.93
N SER A 236 -51.71 -15.67 35.08
CA SER A 236 -51.39 -15.42 33.67
C SER A 236 -50.37 -14.29 33.51
N LYS A 237 -50.43 -13.24 34.34
CA LYS A 237 -49.43 -12.15 34.34
C LYS A 237 -48.13 -12.63 34.96
N LEU A 238 -48.17 -13.42 36.02
CA LEU A 238 -46.99 -14.01 36.64
C LEU A 238 -46.21 -14.83 35.61
N ALA A 239 -46.87 -15.74 34.91
CA ALA A 239 -46.25 -16.56 33.83
C ALA A 239 -45.71 -15.69 32.69
N MET A 240 -46.41 -14.64 32.27
CA MET A 240 -45.99 -13.72 31.25
C MET A 240 -44.69 -13.00 31.62
N TYR A 241 -44.62 -12.41 32.82
CA TYR A 241 -43.40 -11.69 33.26
C TYR A 241 -42.22 -12.62 33.52
N ALA A 242 -42.47 -13.82 34.07
CA ALA A 242 -41.46 -14.87 34.17
C ALA A 242 -40.90 -15.27 32.82
N GLY A 243 -41.75 -15.48 31.82
CA GLY A 243 -41.35 -15.77 30.46
C GLY A 243 -40.56 -14.65 29.79
N ILE A 244 -40.88 -13.36 30.08
CA ILE A 244 -40.07 -12.21 29.62
C ILE A 244 -38.66 -12.27 30.20
N VAL A 245 -38.52 -12.55 31.48
CA VAL A 245 -37.19 -12.66 32.13
C VAL A 245 -36.39 -13.79 31.51
N GLU A 246 -36.99 -14.98 31.38
CA GLU A 246 -36.38 -16.16 30.79
C GLU A 246 -35.90 -15.88 29.36
N TYR A 247 -36.75 -15.29 28.53
CA TYR A 247 -36.40 -14.90 27.17
C TYR A 247 -35.21 -13.94 27.08
N GLN A 248 -35.19 -12.89 27.95
CA GLN A 248 -34.11 -11.92 27.96
C GLN A 248 -32.79 -12.52 28.46
N VAL A 249 -32.85 -13.44 29.44
CA VAL A 249 -31.67 -14.16 29.94
C VAL A 249 -31.07 -15.03 28.83
N HIS A 250 -31.88 -15.82 28.13
CA HIS A 250 -31.40 -16.61 26.99
C HIS A 250 -30.86 -15.77 25.85
N TYR A 251 -31.48 -14.62 25.56
CA TYR A 251 -30.95 -13.65 24.60
C TYR A 251 -29.55 -13.15 25.00
N LEU A 252 -29.36 -12.75 26.29
CA LEU A 252 -28.05 -12.31 26.79
C LEU A 252 -27.00 -13.42 26.72
N GLN A 253 -27.34 -14.64 27.10
CA GLN A 253 -26.45 -15.80 27.00
C GLN A 253 -25.94 -15.97 25.55
N GLY A 254 -26.84 -15.98 24.57
CA GLY A 254 -26.47 -16.09 23.16
C GLY A 254 -25.58 -14.92 22.66
N GLN A 255 -25.76 -13.70 23.22
CA GLN A 255 -24.88 -12.57 22.89
C GLN A 255 -23.47 -12.74 23.51
N ILE A 256 -23.39 -13.25 24.75
CA ILE A 256 -22.10 -13.54 25.43
C ILE A 256 -21.34 -14.63 24.68
N GLU A 257 -22.02 -15.71 24.26
CA GLU A 257 -21.39 -16.78 23.49
C GLU A 257 -20.79 -16.26 22.17
N LYS A 258 -21.52 -15.42 21.44
CA LYS A 258 -21.00 -14.78 20.22
C LYS A 258 -19.76 -13.93 20.49
N LEU A 259 -19.71 -13.25 21.63
CA LEU A 259 -18.56 -12.45 22.05
C LEU A 259 -17.35 -13.33 22.39
N LEU A 260 -17.55 -14.41 23.16
CA LEU A 260 -16.51 -15.34 23.54
C LEU A 260 -15.91 -16.04 22.31
N GLN A 261 -16.76 -16.52 21.40
CA GLN A 261 -16.31 -17.09 20.12
C GLN A 261 -15.46 -16.13 19.31
N PHE A 262 -15.85 -14.85 19.29
CA PHE A 262 -15.03 -13.80 18.67
C PHE A 262 -13.69 -13.62 19.38
N ALA A 263 -13.66 -13.54 20.71
CA ALA A 263 -12.44 -13.38 21.50
C ALA A 263 -11.46 -14.55 21.27
N TYR A 264 -11.96 -15.78 21.22
CA TYR A 264 -11.15 -16.96 20.89
C TYR A 264 -10.63 -16.92 19.45
N SER A 265 -11.41 -16.41 18.49
CA SER A 265 -10.96 -16.26 17.11
C SER A 265 -9.83 -15.24 16.95
N GLU A 266 -9.74 -14.26 17.87
CA GLU A 266 -8.69 -13.22 17.89
C GLU A 266 -7.36 -13.74 18.43
N SER A 267 -7.40 -14.60 19.45
CA SER A 267 -6.19 -15.07 20.16
C SER A 267 -5.33 -16.02 19.32
N GLY A 268 -5.76 -16.39 18.10
CA GLY A 268 -5.10 -17.43 17.28
C GLY A 268 -5.14 -18.82 17.92
N GLN A 269 -5.87 -18.98 19.02
CA GLN A 269 -6.01 -20.22 19.78
C GLN A 269 -7.23 -21.05 19.37
N LEU A 270 -7.79 -20.78 18.18
CA LEU A 270 -8.82 -21.65 17.62
C LEU A 270 -8.24 -23.04 17.36
N HIS A 271 -8.51 -23.96 18.24
CA HIS A 271 -8.28 -25.37 18.00
C HIS A 271 -9.53 -25.93 17.32
N PHE A 272 -9.40 -26.27 16.05
CA PHE A 272 -10.47 -26.91 15.29
C PHE A 272 -10.39 -28.42 15.44
N ASP A 273 -11.42 -29.03 15.99
CA ASP A 273 -11.57 -30.48 16.05
C ASP A 273 -12.23 -30.96 14.74
N LYS A 274 -11.43 -31.08 13.68
CA LYS A 274 -11.90 -31.48 12.37
C LYS A 274 -12.31 -32.95 12.36
N LYS A 275 -13.53 -33.20 11.92
CA LYS A 275 -14.16 -34.54 11.79
C LYS A 275 -14.89 -34.63 10.46
N GLU A 276 -15.24 -35.83 10.07
CA GLU A 276 -16.17 -36.04 8.97
C GLU A 276 -17.57 -35.55 9.38
N VAL A 277 -18.04 -34.54 8.67
CA VAL A 277 -19.32 -33.86 8.97
C VAL A 277 -20.18 -33.82 7.71
N ASP A 278 -21.41 -34.25 7.81
CA ASP A 278 -22.41 -34.06 6.75
C ASP A 278 -22.96 -32.62 6.78
N VAL A 279 -22.62 -31.84 5.78
CA VAL A 279 -23.08 -30.45 5.64
C VAL A 279 -24.57 -30.32 5.57
N HIS A 280 -25.29 -31.30 5.01
CA HIS A 280 -26.74 -31.28 4.94
C HIS A 280 -27.38 -31.36 6.33
N GLU A 281 -26.84 -32.22 7.21
CA GLU A 281 -27.31 -32.29 8.61
C GLU A 281 -27.08 -30.98 9.34
N VAL A 282 -25.90 -30.36 9.15
CA VAL A 282 -25.56 -29.08 9.80
C VAL A 282 -26.44 -27.94 9.29
N VAL A 283 -26.77 -27.91 8.00
CA VAL A 283 -27.77 -26.97 7.43
C VAL A 283 -29.11 -27.09 8.13
N ILE A 284 -29.62 -28.34 8.27
CA ILE A 284 -30.90 -28.61 8.93
C ILE A 284 -30.84 -28.17 10.41
N LYS A 285 -29.78 -28.50 11.12
CA LYS A 285 -29.56 -28.06 12.51
C LYS A 285 -29.55 -26.51 12.63
N ALA A 286 -28.86 -25.80 11.70
CA ALA A 286 -28.81 -24.36 11.69
C ALA A 286 -30.17 -23.70 11.48
N VAL A 287 -30.98 -24.23 10.59
CA VAL A 287 -32.36 -23.75 10.36
C VAL A 287 -33.25 -24.02 11.59
N ASN A 288 -33.15 -25.21 12.20
CA ASN A 288 -33.90 -25.55 13.42
C ASN A 288 -33.55 -24.59 14.57
N ASN A 289 -32.31 -24.22 14.75
CA ASN A 289 -31.88 -23.25 15.77
C ASN A 289 -32.50 -21.85 15.55
N LEU A 290 -32.85 -21.51 14.31
CA LEU A 290 -33.45 -20.23 13.95
C LEU A 290 -34.99 -20.27 13.86
N THR A 291 -35.63 -21.41 14.17
CA THR A 291 -37.08 -21.57 14.09
C THR A 291 -37.87 -20.46 14.80
N PRO A 292 -37.50 -19.98 16.00
CA PRO A 292 -38.23 -18.90 16.66
C PRO A 292 -38.22 -17.60 15.82
N ILE A 293 -37.09 -17.24 15.23
CA ILE A 293 -36.96 -16.03 14.40
C ILE A 293 -37.63 -16.22 13.05
N ILE A 294 -37.56 -17.42 12.48
CA ILE A 294 -38.26 -17.80 11.23
C ILE A 294 -39.76 -17.61 11.39
N ASN A 295 -40.33 -18.10 12.49
CA ASN A 295 -41.74 -17.96 12.79
C ASN A 295 -42.15 -16.51 13.06
N GLU A 296 -41.34 -15.75 13.84
CA GLU A 296 -41.57 -14.33 14.14
C GLU A 296 -41.61 -13.47 12.86
N LYS A 297 -40.72 -13.77 11.91
CA LYS A 297 -40.58 -13.02 10.66
C LYS A 297 -41.40 -13.60 9.50
N ASN A 298 -42.12 -14.68 9.71
CA ASN A 298 -42.78 -15.46 8.66
C ASN A 298 -41.84 -15.80 7.49
N ALA A 299 -40.60 -16.16 7.79
CA ALA A 299 -39.57 -16.41 6.80
C ALA A 299 -39.81 -17.75 6.11
N GLN A 300 -39.66 -17.78 4.78
CA GLN A 300 -39.71 -19.00 3.97
C GLN A 300 -38.31 -19.53 3.70
N ILE A 301 -38.03 -20.76 4.13
CA ILE A 301 -36.76 -21.43 3.85
C ILE A 301 -37.01 -22.50 2.78
N ILE A 302 -36.23 -22.43 1.70
CA ILE A 302 -36.30 -23.38 0.57
C ILE A 302 -34.98 -24.14 0.53
N TYR A 303 -35.06 -25.48 0.57
CA TYR A 303 -33.89 -26.34 0.51
C TYR A 303 -33.68 -26.87 -0.92
N GLU A 304 -32.47 -26.68 -1.44
CA GLU A 304 -31.98 -27.24 -2.70
C GLU A 304 -30.67 -27.99 -2.47
N LEU A 305 -30.69 -29.00 -1.59
CA LEU A 305 -29.51 -29.75 -1.17
C LEU A 305 -29.16 -30.81 -2.21
N LYS A 306 -28.45 -30.43 -3.28
CA LYS A 306 -28.19 -31.27 -4.46
C LYS A 306 -26.77 -31.85 -4.49
N ALA A 307 -25.89 -31.53 -3.52
CA ALA A 307 -24.53 -32.07 -3.46
C ALA A 307 -24.60 -33.61 -3.29
N SER A 308 -23.95 -34.33 -4.19
CA SER A 308 -23.87 -35.80 -4.13
C SER A 308 -22.83 -36.27 -3.09
N HIS A 309 -21.85 -35.41 -2.76
CA HIS A 309 -20.87 -35.62 -1.71
C HIS A 309 -20.97 -34.43 -0.73
N SER A 310 -21.64 -34.69 0.42
CA SER A 310 -21.90 -33.67 1.45
C SER A 310 -21.01 -33.80 2.69
N ILE A 311 -20.17 -34.83 2.76
CA ILE A 311 -19.26 -35.08 3.90
C ILE A 311 -17.94 -34.41 3.63
N ILE A 312 -17.48 -33.61 4.61
CA ILE A 312 -16.21 -32.86 4.56
C ILE A 312 -15.49 -32.90 5.92
N GLN A 313 -14.17 -32.66 5.91
CA GLN A 313 -13.34 -32.60 7.12
C GLN A 313 -13.37 -31.20 7.74
N VAL A 314 -14.26 -30.95 8.69
CA VAL A 314 -14.44 -29.65 9.35
C VAL A 314 -14.79 -29.79 10.82
N ASP A 315 -14.69 -28.69 11.56
CA ASP A 315 -15.29 -28.62 12.89
C ASP A 315 -16.78 -28.30 12.77
N GLU A 316 -17.62 -29.25 13.22
CA GLU A 316 -19.08 -29.17 13.13
C GLU A 316 -19.65 -27.92 13.83
N GLY A 317 -19.14 -27.60 15.04
CA GLY A 317 -19.62 -26.47 15.80
C GLY A 317 -19.35 -25.13 15.10
N TYR A 318 -18.16 -24.96 14.55
CA TYR A 318 -17.82 -23.76 13.80
C TYR A 318 -18.54 -23.68 12.44
N LEU A 319 -18.76 -24.79 11.77
CA LEU A 319 -19.59 -24.84 10.56
C LEU A 319 -21.04 -24.44 10.87
N LEU A 320 -21.61 -24.98 11.94
CA LEU A 320 -22.96 -24.63 12.41
C LEU A 320 -23.10 -23.13 12.67
N ILE A 321 -22.14 -22.53 13.38
CA ILE A 321 -22.11 -21.10 13.64
C ILE A 321 -22.00 -20.30 12.32
N THR A 322 -21.18 -20.76 11.39
CA THR A 322 -20.99 -20.13 10.07
C THR A 322 -22.30 -20.07 9.29
N ILE A 323 -22.99 -21.19 9.20
CA ILE A 323 -24.28 -21.29 8.49
C ILE A 323 -25.35 -20.45 9.20
N THR A 324 -25.42 -20.55 10.53
CA THR A 324 -26.36 -19.76 11.35
C THR A 324 -26.15 -18.25 11.15
N ASN A 325 -24.90 -17.76 11.09
CA ASN A 325 -24.61 -16.35 10.82
C ASN A 325 -25.10 -15.89 9.44
N LEU A 326 -24.96 -16.71 8.42
CA LEU A 326 -25.45 -16.38 7.08
C LEU A 326 -26.97 -16.35 7.01
N LEU A 327 -27.64 -17.34 7.61
CA LEU A 327 -29.11 -17.42 7.68
C LEU A 327 -29.70 -16.28 8.51
N ASP A 328 -29.11 -15.97 9.68
CA ASP A 328 -29.53 -14.87 10.55
C ASP A 328 -29.43 -13.53 9.81
N ASN A 329 -28.35 -13.31 9.05
CA ASN A 329 -28.22 -12.13 8.20
C ASN A 329 -29.29 -12.10 7.09
N ALA A 330 -29.54 -13.20 6.39
CA ALA A 330 -30.54 -13.30 5.35
C ALA A 330 -31.95 -12.95 5.87
N ILE A 331 -32.31 -13.45 7.07
CA ILE A 331 -33.57 -13.12 7.73
C ILE A 331 -33.65 -11.66 8.15
N LYS A 332 -32.60 -11.14 8.77
CA LYS A 332 -32.55 -9.77 9.32
C LYS A 332 -32.61 -8.67 8.26
N TYR A 333 -32.01 -8.92 7.11
CA TYR A 333 -31.91 -7.92 6.04
C TYR A 333 -33.00 -8.02 4.98
N SER A 334 -33.97 -8.91 5.16
CA SER A 334 -35.14 -9.06 4.30
C SER A 334 -36.43 -8.59 5.01
N LYS A 335 -37.34 -7.96 4.29
CA LYS A 335 -38.66 -7.56 4.83
C LYS A 335 -39.61 -8.76 4.95
N GLU A 336 -39.73 -9.52 3.90
CA GLU A 336 -40.47 -10.79 3.79
C GLU A 336 -39.42 -11.84 3.39
N PRO A 337 -38.75 -12.46 4.37
CA PRO A 337 -37.58 -13.29 4.08
C PRO A 337 -37.97 -14.53 3.26
N ARG A 338 -37.39 -14.63 2.07
CA ARG A 338 -37.41 -15.84 1.25
C ARG A 338 -35.96 -16.24 0.98
N ILE A 339 -35.55 -17.31 1.63
CA ILE A 339 -34.16 -17.75 1.68
C ILE A 339 -34.04 -19.12 1.01
N ILE A 340 -33.14 -19.22 0.05
CA ILE A 340 -32.79 -20.49 -0.58
C ILE A 340 -31.46 -20.94 -0.02
N VAL A 341 -31.43 -22.16 0.53
CA VAL A 341 -30.21 -22.83 0.97
C VAL A 341 -29.94 -23.98 0.01
N ALA A 342 -28.86 -23.82 -0.77
CA ALA A 342 -28.51 -24.82 -1.76
C ALA A 342 -27.13 -25.41 -1.50
N THR A 343 -26.92 -26.65 -1.86
CA THR A 343 -25.62 -27.29 -1.92
C THR A 343 -25.39 -27.90 -3.29
N GLU A 344 -24.20 -27.72 -3.81
CA GLU A 344 -23.73 -28.39 -5.03
C GLU A 344 -22.26 -28.76 -4.85
N ASN A 345 -21.74 -29.70 -5.58
CA ASN A 345 -20.33 -30.04 -5.55
C ASN A 345 -19.83 -30.39 -6.94
N ASP A 346 -18.54 -30.19 -7.14
CA ASP A 346 -17.75 -30.84 -8.17
C ASP A 346 -16.77 -31.83 -7.50
N ASP A 347 -15.83 -32.41 -8.25
CA ASP A 347 -14.93 -33.46 -7.76
C ASP A 347 -14.01 -33.00 -6.59
N LYS A 348 -13.87 -31.72 -6.34
CA LYS A 348 -12.91 -31.16 -5.38
C LYS A 348 -13.49 -30.19 -4.38
N ILE A 349 -14.65 -29.64 -4.65
CA ILE A 349 -15.19 -28.51 -3.88
C ILE A 349 -16.67 -28.72 -3.63
N LEU A 350 -17.07 -28.62 -2.36
CA LEU A 350 -18.45 -28.45 -1.95
C LEU A 350 -18.79 -26.96 -1.91
N ARG A 351 -19.88 -26.56 -2.56
CA ARG A 351 -20.45 -25.22 -2.49
C ARG A 351 -21.70 -25.21 -1.64
N LEU A 352 -21.71 -24.38 -0.62
CA LEU A 352 -22.91 -24.04 0.14
C LEU A 352 -23.35 -22.64 -0.25
N ILE A 353 -24.59 -22.50 -0.70
CA ILE A 353 -25.16 -21.27 -1.22
C ILE A 353 -26.31 -20.83 -0.33
N VAL A 354 -26.24 -19.58 0.17
CA VAL A 354 -27.34 -18.95 0.90
C VAL A 354 -27.76 -17.71 0.12
N LYS A 355 -28.97 -17.75 -0.46
CA LYS A 355 -29.54 -16.67 -1.27
C LYS A 355 -30.73 -16.05 -0.56
N ASP A 356 -30.74 -14.72 -0.43
CA ASP A 356 -31.81 -13.93 0.14
C ASP A 356 -32.44 -12.97 -0.88
N ASN A 357 -33.63 -12.49 -0.57
CA ASN A 357 -34.36 -11.46 -1.30
C ASN A 357 -34.32 -10.11 -0.57
N GLY A 358 -33.28 -9.85 0.22
CA GLY A 358 -33.16 -8.68 1.07
C GLY A 358 -32.76 -7.41 0.35
N ILE A 359 -32.29 -6.44 1.13
CA ILE A 359 -31.93 -5.09 0.65
C ILE A 359 -30.71 -5.06 -0.29
N GLY A 360 -29.95 -6.14 -0.39
CA GLY A 360 -28.71 -6.21 -1.16
C GLY A 360 -27.58 -5.36 -0.58
N ILE A 361 -26.40 -5.48 -1.18
CA ILE A 361 -25.13 -4.87 -0.73
C ILE A 361 -24.51 -4.09 -1.89
N GLU A 362 -24.09 -2.85 -1.65
CA GLU A 362 -23.35 -2.06 -2.63
C GLU A 362 -21.97 -2.64 -2.91
N LYS A 363 -21.50 -2.59 -4.16
CA LYS A 363 -20.19 -3.11 -4.57
C LYS A 363 -19.04 -2.54 -3.75
N SER A 364 -19.14 -1.26 -3.35
CA SER A 364 -18.16 -0.58 -2.50
C SER A 364 -18.07 -1.14 -1.07
N GLU A 365 -19.10 -1.84 -0.61
CA GLU A 365 -19.24 -2.38 0.73
C GLU A 365 -18.84 -3.86 0.83
N ILE A 366 -18.93 -4.64 -0.27
CA ILE A 366 -18.69 -6.09 -0.29
C ILE A 366 -17.36 -6.49 0.36
N LYS A 367 -16.27 -5.74 0.10
CA LYS A 367 -14.97 -6.02 0.74
C LYS A 367 -14.90 -5.60 2.21
N LYS A 368 -15.80 -4.73 2.65
CA LYS A 368 -15.78 -4.15 4.00
C LYS A 368 -16.61 -4.94 4.99
N ILE A 369 -17.69 -5.60 4.54
CA ILE A 369 -18.62 -6.35 5.42
C ILE A 369 -17.94 -7.52 6.14
N PHE A 370 -16.77 -7.99 5.69
CA PHE A 370 -15.95 -8.99 6.37
C PHE A 370 -15.00 -8.41 7.40
N ARG A 371 -14.94 -7.07 7.50
CA ARG A 371 -14.11 -6.44 8.55
C ARG A 371 -14.82 -6.52 9.88
N LYS A 372 -14.08 -6.82 10.93
CA LYS A 372 -14.56 -6.87 12.30
C LYS A 372 -15.26 -5.58 12.68
N PHE A 373 -16.41 -5.69 13.34
CA PHE A 373 -17.25 -4.57 13.82
C PHE A 373 -17.81 -3.68 12.70
N TYR A 374 -17.57 -4.03 11.43
CA TYR A 374 -18.06 -3.25 10.32
C TYR A 374 -19.54 -3.49 10.09
N ARG A 375 -20.29 -2.41 9.91
CA ARG A 375 -21.72 -2.42 9.60
C ARG A 375 -22.02 -1.34 8.57
N VAL A 376 -22.85 -1.67 7.60
CA VAL A 376 -23.30 -0.71 6.60
C VAL A 376 -24.25 0.30 7.25
N ARG A 377 -23.92 1.59 7.15
CA ARG A 377 -24.77 2.69 7.63
C ARG A 377 -25.65 3.19 6.47
N ARG A 378 -26.94 3.42 6.73
CA ARG A 378 -27.83 4.16 5.85
C ARG A 378 -28.30 5.42 6.59
N GLY A 379 -27.74 6.56 6.19
CA GLY A 379 -27.91 7.80 6.96
C GLY A 379 -27.20 7.73 8.31
N ASP A 380 -27.81 8.29 9.35
CA ASP A 380 -27.24 8.32 10.71
C ASP A 380 -27.57 7.08 11.57
N THR A 381 -28.36 6.13 11.03
CA THR A 381 -28.78 4.92 11.75
C THR A 381 -28.25 3.64 11.12
N TYR A 382 -28.02 2.63 11.97
CA TYR A 382 -27.76 1.26 11.49
C TYR A 382 -29.06 0.59 11.09
N VAL A 383 -29.04 -0.14 9.98
CA VAL A 383 -30.26 -0.76 9.40
C VAL A 383 -30.85 -1.85 10.29
N THR A 384 -30.04 -2.56 11.08
CA THR A 384 -30.47 -3.66 11.94
C THR A 384 -29.62 -3.78 13.20
N LYS A 385 -30.10 -4.51 14.24
CA LYS A 385 -29.34 -4.81 15.47
C LYS A 385 -28.24 -5.86 15.23
N GLY A 386 -27.09 -5.72 15.90
CA GLY A 386 -26.01 -6.71 15.86
C GLY A 386 -24.61 -6.09 15.97
N PHE A 387 -23.60 -6.92 16.27
CA PHE A 387 -22.24 -6.47 16.60
C PHE A 387 -21.28 -6.32 15.39
N GLY A 388 -21.67 -6.77 14.20
CA GLY A 388 -20.80 -6.76 13.03
C GLY A 388 -19.65 -7.79 13.10
N LEU A 389 -19.86 -8.89 13.82
CA LEU A 389 -18.87 -9.96 14.02
C LEU A 389 -19.16 -11.22 13.18
N GLY A 390 -20.42 -11.47 12.79
CA GLY A 390 -20.82 -12.71 12.13
C GLY A 390 -20.06 -12.99 10.83
N LEU A 391 -20.01 -12.04 9.90
CA LEU A 391 -19.31 -12.25 8.62
C LEU A 391 -17.79 -12.29 8.76
N SER A 392 -17.22 -11.59 9.74
CA SER A 392 -15.77 -11.71 10.04
C SER A 392 -15.44 -13.10 10.59
N PHE A 393 -16.33 -13.69 11.39
CA PHE A 393 -16.19 -15.07 11.85
C PHE A 393 -16.27 -16.07 10.68
N VAL A 394 -17.26 -15.93 9.80
CA VAL A 394 -17.38 -16.74 8.57
C VAL A 394 -16.06 -16.71 7.78
N LYS A 395 -15.47 -15.54 7.62
CA LYS A 395 -14.18 -15.41 6.92
C LYS A 395 -13.05 -16.15 7.63
N THR A 396 -12.94 -15.99 8.96
CA THR A 396 -11.91 -16.68 9.78
C THR A 396 -12.06 -18.21 9.70
N PHE A 397 -13.28 -18.73 9.79
CA PHE A 397 -13.56 -20.15 9.65
C PHE A 397 -13.09 -20.68 8.29
N LEU A 398 -13.47 -20.01 7.20
CA LEU A 398 -13.10 -20.41 5.86
C LEU A 398 -11.59 -20.37 5.62
N ASP A 399 -10.92 -19.31 6.08
CA ASP A 399 -9.47 -19.20 5.96
C ASP A 399 -8.75 -20.36 6.69
N SER A 400 -9.30 -20.83 7.82
CA SER A 400 -8.73 -21.95 8.60
C SER A 400 -9.04 -23.34 7.98
N HIS A 401 -10.02 -23.42 7.10
CA HIS A 401 -10.43 -24.67 6.41
C HIS A 401 -10.10 -24.62 4.91
N ASN A 402 -9.17 -23.77 4.47
CA ASN A 402 -8.81 -23.58 3.07
C ASN A 402 -10.00 -23.27 2.15
N GLY A 403 -11.09 -22.76 2.74
CA GLY A 403 -12.31 -22.40 2.03
C GLY A 403 -12.27 -20.99 1.45
N LYS A 404 -13.24 -20.71 0.60
CA LYS A 404 -13.43 -19.39 -0.02
C LYS A 404 -14.87 -18.93 0.13
N ILE A 405 -15.08 -17.60 0.12
CA ILE A 405 -16.43 -17.02 0.04
C ILE A 405 -16.51 -16.06 -1.14
N LYS A 406 -17.57 -16.20 -1.91
CA LYS A 406 -17.97 -15.30 -2.98
C LYS A 406 -19.30 -14.67 -2.63
N ILE A 407 -19.53 -13.44 -3.08
CA ILE A 407 -20.79 -12.73 -2.87
C ILE A 407 -21.24 -12.14 -4.19
N GLU A 408 -22.47 -12.43 -4.55
CA GLU A 408 -23.20 -11.80 -5.64
C GLU A 408 -24.36 -11.03 -5.02
N SER A 409 -24.37 -9.71 -5.19
CA SER A 409 -25.41 -8.87 -4.59
C SER A 409 -25.68 -7.63 -5.42
N THR A 410 -26.95 -7.30 -5.50
CA THR A 410 -27.45 -6.08 -6.17
C THR A 410 -28.35 -5.33 -5.18
N PRO A 411 -28.11 -4.03 -4.94
CA PRO A 411 -28.98 -3.23 -4.09
C PRO A 411 -30.44 -3.33 -4.52
N GLY A 412 -31.32 -3.67 -3.58
CA GLY A 412 -32.76 -3.85 -3.80
C GLY A 412 -33.19 -5.21 -4.33
N SER A 413 -32.25 -6.13 -4.64
CA SER A 413 -32.57 -7.44 -5.22
C SER A 413 -32.07 -8.64 -4.39
N GLY A 414 -31.46 -8.37 -3.21
CA GLY A 414 -30.94 -9.40 -2.32
C GLY A 414 -29.48 -9.72 -2.53
N SER A 415 -29.02 -10.77 -1.83
CA SER A 415 -27.63 -11.21 -1.86
C SER A 415 -27.56 -12.73 -1.95
N THR A 416 -26.48 -13.22 -2.57
CA THR A 416 -26.13 -14.64 -2.64
C THR A 416 -24.73 -14.81 -2.06
N PHE A 417 -24.61 -15.53 -0.95
CA PHE A 417 -23.35 -15.91 -0.34
C PHE A 417 -23.01 -17.33 -0.78
N ILE A 418 -21.86 -17.53 -1.38
CA ILE A 418 -21.38 -18.81 -1.86
C ILE A 418 -20.11 -19.15 -1.08
N ILE A 419 -20.19 -20.20 -0.25
CA ILE A 419 -19.07 -20.77 0.48
C ILE A 419 -18.54 -21.97 -0.31
N GLU A 420 -17.25 -21.99 -0.55
CA GLU A 420 -16.52 -23.08 -1.20
C GLU A 420 -15.63 -23.76 -0.14
N LEU A 421 -15.82 -25.04 0.08
CA LEU A 421 -15.02 -25.88 1.00
C LEU A 421 -14.40 -27.04 0.22
N PRO A 422 -13.15 -27.43 0.48
CA PRO A 422 -12.54 -28.58 -0.17
C PRO A 422 -13.27 -29.88 0.23
N LEU A 423 -13.41 -30.79 -0.73
CA LEU A 423 -13.75 -32.19 -0.53
C LEU A 423 -12.45 -32.96 -0.45
N ASP A 424 -11.90 -33.17 0.73
CA ASP A 424 -10.66 -33.92 0.94
C ASP A 424 -10.90 -35.43 0.98
#